data_d6141c1d4434f511e185fec781eda690
#
_entry.id   d6141c1d4434f511e185fec781eda690
#
_cell.length_a   1.000
_cell.length_b   1.000
_cell.length_c   1.000
_cell.angle_alpha   90.00
_cell.angle_beta   90.00
_cell.angle_gamma   90.00
#
_symmetry.space_group_name_H-M   'P 1'
#
loop_
_entity.id
_entity.type
_entity.pdbx_description
1 polymer ?
#
loop_
_entity_poly.entity_id
_entity_poly.type
_entity_poly.pdbx_seq_one_letter_code
_entity_poly.pdbx_strand_id
1 'polypeptide(L)'
;MNAGYLQFYRGRRVMVTGGLGFIGSNLARVLVELGADVLLVDSLIPAYGGNLFNIDGLADRLQVNVADIRQQSTMNYLVQGREVIFNLAGQVSHIDSMLDPYTDLDVNCRSQLTILEACRNHNPSVKVVYAGTRQVYGRPDSLPVSESHLVRPTDVNGINKAAGEYYHLVYNNVFGVRACSLRLTNVFGPRQLVKHNRQGFIGWFIRTAIENKTIQLYGDGSQLRDLVYVDDAADAFLRAGASDACNGEVFNVGGAAPISLKDLAATLVEIAGAGRVECVAWPADKKAIDIGSFYADSTKLAAATGWAPSVSLPDGLRRAVEFYRANLPHYL
;
A
#
# COMPACT_ATOMS: atom_id res chain seq x y z
N MET A 1 -3.82 0.13 -25.02
CA MET A 1 -4.16 -0.20 -23.62
C MET A 1 -5.64 -0.57 -23.57
N ASN A 2 -5.96 -1.73 -22.99
CA ASN A 2 -7.35 -2.22 -22.97
C ASN A 2 -8.12 -1.42 -21.90
N ALA A 3 -8.85 -0.39 -22.31
CA ALA A 3 -9.59 0.52 -21.42
C ALA A 3 -10.84 -0.13 -20.75
N GLY A 4 -11.11 -1.40 -21.05
CA GLY A 4 -12.32 -2.08 -20.60
C GLY A 4 -12.45 -2.19 -19.08
N TYR A 5 -11.32 -2.36 -18.35
CA TYR A 5 -11.37 -2.45 -16.89
C TYR A 5 -11.73 -1.12 -16.21
N LEU A 6 -11.49 0.02 -16.86
CA LEU A 6 -11.88 1.32 -16.32
C LEU A 6 -13.41 1.50 -16.38
N GLN A 7 -14.06 1.02 -17.47
CA GLN A 7 -15.52 1.07 -17.60
C GLN A 7 -16.22 0.14 -16.58
N PHE A 8 -15.54 -0.90 -16.10
CA PHE A 8 -16.06 -1.81 -15.08
C PHE A 8 -16.54 -1.08 -13.83
N TYR A 9 -15.88 -0.01 -13.42
CA TYR A 9 -16.21 0.69 -12.16
C TYR A 9 -17.37 1.68 -12.27
N ARG A 10 -17.80 2.03 -13.46
CA ARG A 10 -18.89 3.01 -13.66
C ARG A 10 -20.20 2.53 -13.02
N GLY A 11 -20.72 3.31 -12.08
CA GLY A 11 -21.94 3.00 -11.33
C GLY A 11 -21.82 1.87 -10.31
N ARG A 12 -20.63 1.23 -10.16
CA ARG A 12 -20.43 0.17 -9.16
C ARG A 12 -20.28 0.72 -7.76
N ARG A 13 -20.83 0.00 -6.80
CA ARG A 13 -20.69 0.29 -5.38
C ARG A 13 -19.39 -0.30 -4.84
N VAL A 14 -18.41 0.58 -4.61
CA VAL A 14 -17.05 0.21 -4.19
C VAL A 14 -16.81 0.67 -2.76
N MET A 15 -16.24 -0.19 -1.92
CA MET A 15 -15.77 0.17 -0.60
C MET A 15 -14.24 0.15 -0.56
N VAL A 16 -13.62 1.17 0.08
CA VAL A 16 -12.18 1.24 0.31
C VAL A 16 -11.95 1.36 1.81
N THR A 17 -11.41 0.33 2.45
CA THR A 17 -10.96 0.41 3.84
C THR A 17 -9.58 1.06 3.88
N GLY A 18 -9.27 1.86 4.93
CA GLY A 18 -8.08 2.71 4.91
C GLY A 18 -8.18 3.82 3.86
N GLY A 19 -9.43 4.25 3.55
CA GLY A 19 -9.73 5.15 2.45
C GLY A 19 -9.24 6.59 2.64
N LEU A 20 -8.96 6.99 3.86
CA LEU A 20 -8.37 8.30 4.19
C LEU A 20 -6.84 8.24 4.34
N GLY A 21 -6.24 7.05 4.18
CA GLY A 21 -4.81 6.82 4.14
C GLY A 21 -4.18 7.13 2.78
N PHE A 22 -2.90 6.84 2.65
CA PHE A 22 -2.09 7.12 1.46
C PHE A 22 -2.63 6.48 0.17
N ILE A 23 -2.59 5.15 0.08
CA ILE A 23 -2.98 4.44 -1.15
C ILE A 23 -4.50 4.51 -1.35
N GLY A 24 -5.27 4.36 -0.25
CA GLY A 24 -6.74 4.35 -0.30
C GLY A 24 -7.32 5.64 -0.86
N SER A 25 -6.81 6.80 -0.47
CA SER A 25 -7.29 8.09 -0.97
C SER A 25 -6.92 8.35 -2.43
N ASN A 26 -5.75 7.92 -2.88
CA ASN A 26 -5.37 8.01 -4.30
C ASN A 26 -6.26 7.09 -5.15
N LEU A 27 -6.51 5.86 -4.72
CA LEU A 27 -7.43 4.94 -5.38
C LEU A 27 -8.87 5.49 -5.41
N ALA A 28 -9.35 6.07 -4.30
CA ALA A 28 -10.67 6.68 -4.22
C ALA A 28 -10.86 7.82 -5.23
N ARG A 29 -9.84 8.66 -5.44
CA ARG A 29 -9.87 9.73 -6.45
C ARG A 29 -10.11 9.17 -7.85
N VAL A 30 -9.38 8.13 -8.23
CA VAL A 30 -9.55 7.48 -9.54
C VAL A 30 -10.94 6.85 -9.65
N LEU A 31 -11.42 6.13 -8.62
CA LEU A 31 -12.74 5.52 -8.61
C LEU A 31 -13.88 6.54 -8.79
N VAL A 32 -13.77 7.69 -8.13
CA VAL A 32 -14.75 8.79 -8.28
C VAL A 32 -14.73 9.35 -9.71
N GLU A 33 -13.56 9.51 -10.32
CA GLU A 33 -13.42 9.96 -11.72
C GLU A 33 -13.99 8.94 -12.70
N LEU A 34 -13.90 7.66 -12.40
CA LEU A 34 -14.50 6.57 -13.18
C LEU A 34 -16.02 6.46 -12.99
N GLY A 35 -16.60 7.26 -12.10
CA GLY A 35 -18.05 7.27 -11.83
C GLY A 35 -18.53 6.13 -10.94
N ALA A 36 -17.68 5.58 -10.07
CA ALA A 36 -18.08 4.62 -9.05
C ALA A 36 -18.83 5.30 -7.89
N ASP A 37 -19.74 4.56 -7.23
CA ASP A 37 -20.31 4.92 -5.93
C ASP A 37 -19.35 4.46 -4.82
N VAL A 38 -18.57 5.40 -4.25
CA VAL A 38 -17.44 5.11 -3.38
C VAL A 38 -17.79 5.34 -1.92
N LEU A 39 -17.61 4.30 -1.10
CA LEU A 39 -17.63 4.37 0.36
C LEU A 39 -16.20 4.21 0.90
N LEU A 40 -15.70 5.19 1.61
CA LEU A 40 -14.47 5.10 2.39
C LEU A 40 -14.79 4.68 3.82
N VAL A 41 -14.01 3.73 4.34
CA VAL A 41 -14.07 3.30 5.74
C VAL A 41 -12.70 3.48 6.35
N ASP A 42 -12.57 4.32 7.39
CA ASP A 42 -11.30 4.63 8.02
C ASP A 42 -11.53 4.98 9.50
N SER A 43 -10.63 4.58 10.36
CA SER A 43 -10.69 4.89 11.80
C SER A 43 -10.06 6.23 12.16
N LEU A 44 -9.54 6.97 11.17
CA LEU A 44 -8.90 8.29 11.33
C LEU A 44 -7.81 8.31 12.40
N ILE A 45 -6.95 7.28 12.44
CA ILE A 45 -5.81 7.26 13.34
C ILE A 45 -4.65 8.02 12.67
N PRO A 46 -4.29 9.26 13.13
CA PRO A 46 -3.30 10.08 12.43
C PRO A 46 -1.91 9.44 12.40
N ALA A 47 -1.57 8.65 13.42
CA ALA A 47 -0.30 7.91 13.47
C ALA A 47 -0.17 6.85 12.37
N TYR A 48 -1.29 6.40 11.78
CA TYR A 48 -1.34 5.43 10.68
C TYR A 48 -1.66 6.08 9.33
N GLY A 49 -1.73 7.41 9.26
CA GLY A 49 -1.86 8.16 8.01
C GLY A 49 -3.28 8.54 7.62
N GLY A 50 -4.28 8.27 8.47
CA GLY A 50 -5.65 8.76 8.28
C GLY A 50 -5.69 10.29 8.31
N ASN A 51 -6.08 10.93 7.18
CA ASN A 51 -6.07 12.37 7.01
C ASN A 51 -7.21 12.81 6.09
N LEU A 52 -8.12 13.66 6.61
CA LEU A 52 -9.24 14.19 5.82
C LEU A 52 -8.78 15.05 4.64
N PHE A 53 -7.64 15.73 4.75
CA PHE A 53 -7.07 16.48 3.63
C PHE A 53 -6.77 15.60 2.40
N ASN A 54 -6.57 14.30 2.58
CA ASN A 54 -6.35 13.36 1.47
C ASN A 54 -7.52 13.29 0.48
N ILE A 55 -8.73 13.65 0.91
CA ILE A 55 -9.95 13.67 0.06
C ILE A 55 -10.44 15.09 -0.21
N ASP A 56 -9.63 16.10 0.03
CA ASP A 56 -9.98 17.49 -0.31
C ASP A 56 -10.44 17.61 -1.77
N GLY A 57 -11.54 18.34 -1.99
CA GLY A 57 -12.21 18.46 -3.29
C GLY A 57 -13.06 17.24 -3.71
N LEU A 58 -13.24 16.22 -2.86
CA LEU A 58 -14.07 15.04 -3.14
C LEU A 58 -15.22 14.81 -2.18
N ALA A 59 -15.37 15.63 -1.13
CA ALA A 59 -16.33 15.40 -0.04
C ALA A 59 -17.78 15.17 -0.51
N ASP A 60 -18.21 15.87 -1.57
CA ASP A 60 -19.56 15.76 -2.14
C ASP A 60 -19.72 14.63 -3.16
N ARG A 61 -18.64 13.90 -3.47
CA ARG A 61 -18.59 12.89 -4.54
C ARG A 61 -18.40 11.46 -4.04
N LEU A 62 -18.21 11.29 -2.74
CA LEU A 62 -18.02 10.00 -2.10
C LEU A 62 -18.62 10.02 -0.68
N GLN A 63 -18.79 8.83 -0.09
CA GLN A 63 -19.25 8.68 1.28
C GLN A 63 -18.06 8.33 2.18
N VAL A 64 -18.01 8.90 3.39
CA VAL A 64 -17.03 8.57 4.42
C VAL A 64 -17.74 7.99 5.63
N ASN A 65 -17.33 6.82 6.06
CA ASN A 65 -17.73 6.23 7.32
C ASN A 65 -16.52 6.13 8.24
N VAL A 66 -16.51 6.92 9.31
CA VAL A 66 -15.45 6.86 10.32
C VAL A 66 -15.74 5.66 11.23
N ALA A 67 -15.05 4.55 10.96
CA ALA A 67 -15.27 3.29 11.67
C ALA A 67 -13.99 2.44 11.71
N ASP A 68 -13.94 1.59 12.72
CA ASP A 68 -12.86 0.62 12.90
C ASP A 68 -13.24 -0.72 12.26
N ILE A 69 -12.40 -1.21 11.35
CA ILE A 69 -12.60 -2.49 10.66
C ILE A 69 -12.57 -3.71 11.59
N ARG A 70 -12.13 -3.55 12.85
CA ARG A 70 -12.16 -4.59 13.88
C ARG A 70 -13.56 -4.84 14.45
N GLN A 71 -14.50 -3.93 14.20
CA GLN A 71 -15.88 -4.01 14.72
C GLN A 71 -16.78 -4.86 13.81
N GLN A 72 -17.08 -6.07 14.24
CA GLN A 72 -17.85 -7.05 13.46
C GLN A 72 -19.24 -6.51 13.02
N SER A 73 -20.01 -5.91 13.94
CA SER A 73 -21.33 -5.40 13.64
C SER A 73 -21.32 -4.30 12.57
N THR A 74 -20.30 -3.43 12.63
CA THR A 74 -20.11 -2.38 11.64
C THR A 74 -19.75 -2.97 10.28
N MET A 75 -18.83 -3.91 10.22
CA MET A 75 -18.46 -4.55 8.96
C MET A 75 -19.63 -5.35 8.37
N ASN A 76 -20.42 -6.07 9.17
CA ASN A 76 -21.60 -6.78 8.72
C ASN A 76 -22.61 -5.87 7.97
N TYR A 77 -22.68 -4.61 8.38
CA TYR A 77 -23.54 -3.62 7.71
C TYR A 77 -22.87 -3.02 6.47
N LEU A 78 -21.61 -2.56 6.58
CA LEU A 78 -20.94 -1.80 5.54
C LEU A 78 -20.60 -2.61 4.29
N VAL A 79 -20.37 -3.92 4.41
CA VAL A 79 -20.09 -4.79 3.24
C VAL A 79 -21.31 -5.05 2.37
N GLN A 80 -22.54 -4.85 2.90
CA GLN A 80 -23.76 -5.17 2.18
C GLN A 80 -23.90 -4.40 0.88
N GLY A 81 -24.19 -5.13 -0.18
CA GLY A 81 -24.41 -4.57 -1.51
C GLY A 81 -23.17 -3.97 -2.17
N ARG A 82 -21.98 -4.07 -1.60
CA ARG A 82 -20.75 -3.66 -2.28
C ARG A 82 -20.37 -4.70 -3.34
N GLU A 83 -19.92 -4.24 -4.49
CA GLU A 83 -19.52 -5.12 -5.59
C GLU A 83 -18.02 -5.40 -5.54
N VAL A 84 -17.22 -4.39 -5.12
CA VAL A 84 -15.77 -4.50 -4.91
C VAL A 84 -15.40 -3.87 -3.58
N ILE A 85 -14.54 -4.55 -2.83
CA ILE A 85 -13.91 -4.03 -1.61
C ILE A 85 -12.41 -4.02 -1.82
N PHE A 86 -11.81 -2.83 -1.78
CA PHE A 86 -10.37 -2.65 -1.67
C PHE A 86 -9.99 -2.58 -0.20
N ASN A 87 -9.37 -3.64 0.30
CA ASN A 87 -9.07 -3.80 1.71
C ASN A 87 -7.63 -3.34 2.00
N LEU A 88 -7.47 -2.01 2.26
CA LEU A 88 -6.18 -1.36 2.46
C LEU A 88 -5.94 -0.90 3.90
N ALA A 89 -6.94 -1.03 4.78
CA ALA A 89 -6.76 -0.67 6.18
C ALA A 89 -5.69 -1.56 6.84
N GLY A 90 -4.73 -0.95 7.52
CA GLY A 90 -3.64 -1.66 8.16
C GLY A 90 -2.64 -0.71 8.81
N GLN A 91 -1.83 -1.27 9.69
CA GLN A 91 -0.63 -0.65 10.24
C GLN A 91 0.57 -1.17 9.43
N VAL A 92 1.52 -0.31 9.06
CA VAL A 92 2.62 -0.67 8.14
C VAL A 92 4.01 -0.52 8.75
N SER A 93 4.10 -0.07 10.01
CA SER A 93 5.37 0.19 10.68
C SER A 93 5.97 -1.10 11.27
N HIS A 94 7.12 -1.52 10.77
CA HIS A 94 7.90 -2.60 11.35
C HIS A 94 8.25 -2.34 12.83
N ILE A 95 8.68 -1.11 13.13
CA ILE A 95 9.10 -0.74 14.48
C ILE A 95 7.92 -0.80 15.46
N ASP A 96 6.79 -0.20 15.08
CA ASP A 96 5.62 -0.15 15.95
C ASP A 96 5.05 -1.56 16.18
N SER A 97 5.12 -2.47 15.20
CA SER A 97 4.69 -3.85 15.35
C SER A 97 5.52 -4.66 16.36
N MET A 98 6.82 -4.32 16.49
CA MET A 98 7.70 -4.94 17.49
C MET A 98 7.52 -4.34 18.88
N LEU A 99 7.06 -3.08 18.97
CA LEU A 99 6.79 -2.40 20.24
C LEU A 99 5.41 -2.74 20.79
N ASP A 100 4.40 -2.86 19.94
CA ASP A 100 3.03 -3.23 20.28
C ASP A 100 2.51 -4.31 19.32
N PRO A 101 2.90 -5.58 19.54
CA PRO A 101 2.52 -6.69 18.68
C PRO A 101 1.03 -7.02 18.72
N TYR A 102 0.34 -6.71 19.81
CA TYR A 102 -1.09 -7.01 19.96
C TYR A 102 -1.94 -6.05 19.12
N THR A 103 -1.63 -4.76 19.09
CA THR A 103 -2.29 -3.82 18.22
C THR A 103 -2.05 -4.19 16.74
N ASP A 104 -0.83 -4.58 16.37
CA ASP A 104 -0.54 -5.02 15.01
C ASP A 104 -1.31 -6.31 14.63
N LEU A 105 -1.38 -7.30 15.55
CA LEU A 105 -2.19 -8.51 15.39
C LEU A 105 -3.68 -8.17 15.15
N ASP A 106 -4.24 -7.30 15.97
CA ASP A 106 -5.65 -6.91 15.86
C ASP A 106 -5.95 -6.19 14.55
N VAL A 107 -5.06 -5.28 14.11
CA VAL A 107 -5.26 -4.45 12.92
C VAL A 107 -4.94 -5.19 11.61
N ASN A 108 -3.87 -6.00 11.57
CA ASN A 108 -3.38 -6.62 10.33
C ASN A 108 -3.79 -8.10 10.15
N CYS A 109 -4.23 -8.77 11.21
CA CYS A 109 -4.61 -10.18 11.15
C CYS A 109 -6.08 -10.38 11.54
N ARG A 110 -6.48 -10.07 12.78
CA ARG A 110 -7.83 -10.30 13.28
C ARG A 110 -8.90 -9.53 12.50
N SER A 111 -8.64 -8.27 12.15
CA SER A 111 -9.56 -7.45 11.35
C SER A 111 -9.85 -8.06 9.98
N GLN A 112 -8.91 -8.83 9.42
CA GLN A 112 -9.11 -9.50 8.13
C GLN A 112 -10.18 -10.59 8.23
N LEU A 113 -10.20 -11.33 9.33
CA LEU A 113 -11.29 -12.27 9.60
C LEU A 113 -12.61 -11.55 9.80
N THR A 114 -12.63 -10.40 10.50
CA THR A 114 -13.82 -9.57 10.67
C THR A 114 -14.44 -9.18 9.32
N ILE A 115 -13.65 -8.69 8.38
CA ILE A 115 -14.11 -8.30 7.05
C ILE A 115 -14.57 -9.53 6.25
N LEU A 116 -13.78 -10.60 6.23
CA LEU A 116 -14.06 -11.79 5.44
C LEU A 116 -15.30 -12.55 5.95
N GLU A 117 -15.49 -12.66 7.26
CA GLU A 117 -16.72 -13.22 7.85
C GLU A 117 -17.95 -12.35 7.53
N ALA A 118 -17.78 -11.00 7.58
CA ALA A 118 -18.84 -10.10 7.13
C ALA A 118 -19.21 -10.33 5.66
N CYS A 119 -18.20 -10.44 4.78
CA CYS A 119 -18.42 -10.72 3.36
C CYS A 119 -19.12 -12.09 3.16
N ARG A 120 -18.59 -13.14 3.78
CA ARG A 120 -19.14 -14.50 3.67
C ARG A 120 -20.61 -14.56 4.06
N ASN A 121 -20.99 -13.92 5.17
CA ASN A 121 -22.33 -14.03 5.74
C ASN A 121 -23.32 -13.01 5.17
N HIS A 122 -22.89 -11.86 4.70
CA HIS A 122 -23.75 -10.73 4.32
C HIS A 122 -23.57 -10.25 2.87
N ASN A 123 -22.50 -10.69 2.19
CA ASN A 123 -22.25 -10.33 0.78
C ASN A 123 -21.28 -11.33 0.10
N PRO A 124 -21.70 -12.60 -0.10
CA PRO A 124 -20.81 -13.65 -0.60
C PRO A 124 -20.35 -13.45 -2.05
N SER A 125 -21.02 -12.57 -2.82
CA SER A 125 -20.68 -12.30 -4.22
C SER A 125 -19.66 -11.18 -4.40
N VAL A 126 -19.20 -10.55 -3.33
CA VAL A 126 -18.25 -9.43 -3.40
C VAL A 126 -16.86 -9.87 -3.92
N LYS A 127 -16.19 -8.97 -4.61
CA LYS A 127 -14.76 -9.09 -4.93
C LYS A 127 -13.95 -8.33 -3.89
N VAL A 128 -12.98 -8.98 -3.25
CA VAL A 128 -12.09 -8.37 -2.27
C VAL A 128 -10.66 -8.35 -2.81
N VAL A 129 -10.01 -7.18 -2.84
CA VAL A 129 -8.59 -7.04 -3.18
C VAL A 129 -7.84 -6.57 -1.94
N TYR A 130 -6.97 -7.43 -1.43
CA TYR A 130 -6.21 -7.18 -0.21
C TYR A 130 -4.87 -6.50 -0.50
N ALA A 131 -4.54 -5.48 0.27
CA ALA A 131 -3.22 -4.87 0.25
C ALA A 131 -2.23 -5.71 1.06
N GLY A 132 -1.57 -6.65 0.40
CA GLY A 132 -0.44 -7.40 0.90
C GLY A 132 0.85 -6.56 0.90
N THR A 133 1.96 -7.18 1.26
CA THR A 133 3.26 -6.51 1.37
C THR A 133 4.41 -7.44 1.04
N ARG A 134 5.50 -6.90 0.49
CA ARG A 134 6.78 -7.61 0.31
C ARG A 134 7.42 -8.09 1.62
N GLN A 135 7.01 -7.52 2.76
CA GLN A 135 7.55 -7.87 4.08
C GLN A 135 7.37 -9.34 4.44
N VAL A 136 6.39 -10.00 3.83
CA VAL A 136 6.13 -11.42 4.02
C VAL A 136 7.32 -12.30 3.60
N TYR A 137 8.16 -11.83 2.67
CA TYR A 137 9.32 -12.58 2.18
C TYR A 137 10.52 -12.52 3.12
N GLY A 138 10.64 -11.45 3.93
CA GLY A 138 11.83 -11.20 4.74
C GLY A 138 13.08 -10.95 3.88
N ARG A 139 14.21 -11.57 4.28
CA ARG A 139 15.45 -11.50 3.51
C ARG A 139 15.36 -12.43 2.30
N PRO A 140 15.50 -11.92 1.08
CA PRO A 140 15.38 -12.76 -0.11
C PRO A 140 16.59 -13.69 -0.31
N ASP A 141 16.31 -14.92 -0.74
CA ASP A 141 17.34 -15.90 -1.13
C ASP A 141 17.84 -15.65 -2.57
N SER A 142 17.00 -15.03 -3.41
CA SER A 142 17.32 -14.67 -4.80
C SER A 142 16.56 -13.43 -5.24
N LEU A 143 17.07 -12.74 -6.26
CA LEU A 143 16.49 -11.51 -6.84
C LEU A 143 16.42 -11.66 -8.37
N PRO A 144 15.35 -11.15 -9.00
CA PRO A 144 14.13 -10.57 -8.42
C PRO A 144 13.30 -11.60 -7.65
N VAL A 145 12.52 -11.13 -6.66
CA VAL A 145 11.65 -12.00 -5.84
C VAL A 145 10.35 -12.26 -6.57
N SER A 146 10.04 -13.52 -6.88
CA SER A 146 8.74 -13.95 -7.41
C SER A 146 7.78 -14.38 -6.30
N GLU A 147 6.50 -14.60 -6.62
CA GLU A 147 5.48 -15.05 -5.67
C GLU A 147 5.72 -16.48 -5.15
N SER A 148 6.54 -17.28 -5.83
CA SER A 148 6.96 -18.63 -5.41
C SER A 148 8.06 -18.63 -4.35
N HIS A 149 8.68 -17.47 -4.05
CA HIS A 149 9.67 -17.36 -2.99
C HIS A 149 9.04 -17.68 -1.62
N LEU A 150 9.83 -18.31 -0.74
CA LEU A 150 9.37 -18.67 0.59
C LEU A 150 8.93 -17.45 1.41
N VAL A 151 7.84 -17.60 2.14
CA VAL A 151 7.33 -16.61 3.09
C VAL A 151 8.08 -16.80 4.42
N ARG A 152 8.99 -15.87 4.76
CA ARG A 152 9.82 -15.88 5.96
C ARG A 152 9.92 -14.48 6.57
N PRO A 153 8.82 -13.92 7.09
CA PRO A 153 8.80 -12.57 7.63
C PRO A 153 9.80 -12.41 8.79
N THR A 154 10.39 -11.22 8.89
CA THR A 154 11.42 -10.88 9.91
C THR A 154 10.87 -10.05 11.06
N ASP A 155 9.60 -9.68 11.03
CA ASP A 155 8.92 -8.87 12.05
C ASP A 155 7.45 -9.27 12.22
N VAL A 156 6.83 -8.78 13.27
CA VAL A 156 5.42 -9.08 13.62
C VAL A 156 4.46 -8.59 12.54
N ASN A 157 4.72 -7.43 11.93
CA ASN A 157 3.89 -6.91 10.85
C ASN A 157 3.86 -7.86 9.65
N GLY A 158 5.03 -8.35 9.23
CA GLY A 158 5.14 -9.32 8.15
C GLY A 158 4.39 -10.63 8.44
N ILE A 159 4.44 -11.13 9.69
CA ILE A 159 3.69 -12.33 10.12
C ILE A 159 2.18 -12.07 10.00
N ASN A 160 1.69 -10.97 10.58
CA ASN A 160 0.26 -10.65 10.62
C ASN A 160 -0.29 -10.35 9.21
N LYS A 161 0.50 -9.69 8.37
CA LYS A 161 0.14 -9.45 6.96
C LYS A 161 0.09 -10.74 6.15
N ALA A 162 1.02 -11.68 6.39
CA ALA A 162 0.99 -13.01 5.77
C ALA A 162 -0.26 -13.79 6.21
N ALA A 163 -0.57 -13.79 7.51
CA ALA A 163 -1.79 -14.43 8.01
C ALA A 163 -3.05 -13.83 7.36
N GLY A 164 -3.14 -12.50 7.28
CA GLY A 164 -4.24 -11.80 6.60
C GLY A 164 -4.36 -12.22 5.13
N GLU A 165 -3.26 -12.33 4.40
CA GLU A 165 -3.23 -12.81 3.03
C GLU A 165 -3.75 -14.23 2.91
N TYR A 166 -3.26 -15.16 3.72
CA TYR A 166 -3.71 -16.55 3.71
C TYR A 166 -5.20 -16.68 4.04
N TYR A 167 -5.76 -15.85 4.91
CA TYR A 167 -7.22 -15.83 5.13
C TYR A 167 -7.96 -15.47 3.85
N HIS A 168 -7.54 -14.47 3.09
CA HIS A 168 -8.19 -14.12 1.83
C HIS A 168 -8.16 -15.27 0.83
N LEU A 169 -7.04 -16.00 0.73
CA LEU A 169 -6.93 -17.16 -0.16
C LEU A 169 -7.81 -18.33 0.29
N VAL A 170 -7.84 -18.63 1.59
CA VAL A 170 -8.72 -19.69 2.14
C VAL A 170 -10.18 -19.33 1.94
N TYR A 171 -10.59 -18.08 2.17
CA TYR A 171 -11.97 -17.66 1.96
C TYR A 171 -12.39 -17.72 0.49
N ASN A 172 -11.47 -17.45 -0.42
CA ASN A 172 -11.72 -17.68 -1.84
C ASN A 172 -11.90 -19.17 -2.16
N ASN A 173 -10.97 -20.01 -1.73
CA ASN A 173 -10.90 -21.40 -2.16
C ASN A 173 -11.96 -22.29 -1.47
N VAL A 174 -12.35 -21.97 -0.24
CA VAL A 174 -13.23 -22.79 0.60
C VAL A 174 -14.66 -22.23 0.65
N PHE A 175 -14.80 -20.90 0.76
CA PHE A 175 -16.10 -20.27 0.97
C PHE A 175 -16.62 -19.50 -0.24
N GLY A 176 -15.84 -19.42 -1.34
CA GLY A 176 -16.25 -18.78 -2.58
C GLY A 176 -16.29 -17.24 -2.53
N VAL A 177 -15.74 -16.61 -1.48
CA VAL A 177 -15.56 -15.15 -1.43
C VAL A 177 -14.43 -14.77 -2.38
N ARG A 178 -14.75 -14.18 -3.53
CA ARG A 178 -13.73 -13.81 -4.54
C ARG A 178 -12.69 -12.88 -3.94
N ALA A 179 -11.49 -13.34 -3.73
CA ALA A 179 -10.42 -12.55 -3.10
C ALA A 179 -9.06 -12.77 -3.77
N CYS A 180 -8.22 -11.74 -3.75
CA CYS A 180 -6.81 -11.84 -4.15
C CYS A 180 -5.95 -10.88 -3.30
N SER A 181 -4.63 -11.09 -3.33
CA SER A 181 -3.66 -10.26 -2.60
C SER A 181 -2.66 -9.60 -3.55
N LEU A 182 -2.37 -8.32 -3.33
CA LEU A 182 -1.32 -7.58 -4.00
C LEU A 182 -0.19 -7.29 -3.00
N ARG A 183 0.96 -7.96 -3.14
CA ARG A 183 2.16 -7.73 -2.34
C ARG A 183 2.89 -6.50 -2.85
N LEU A 184 2.60 -5.36 -2.25
CA LEU A 184 3.20 -4.09 -2.62
C LEU A 184 4.67 -4.02 -2.18
N THR A 185 5.52 -3.46 -3.03
CA THR A 185 6.88 -3.08 -2.66
C THR A 185 6.90 -1.67 -2.05
N ASN A 186 7.82 -0.79 -2.41
CA ASN A 186 7.91 0.54 -1.82
C ASN A 186 7.04 1.52 -2.62
N VAL A 187 5.78 1.67 -2.24
CA VAL A 187 4.89 2.65 -2.85
C VAL A 187 5.24 4.05 -2.32
N PHE A 188 5.26 5.05 -3.21
CA PHE A 188 5.52 6.45 -2.88
C PHE A 188 4.67 7.40 -3.71
N GLY A 189 4.52 8.63 -3.25
CA GLY A 189 3.76 9.66 -3.96
C GLY A 189 3.01 10.62 -3.04
N PRO A 190 2.12 11.45 -3.60
CA PRO A 190 1.26 12.36 -2.88
C PRO A 190 0.38 11.67 -1.82
N ARG A 191 0.08 12.35 -0.72
CA ARG A 191 -0.80 11.90 0.37
C ARG A 191 -0.22 10.82 1.29
N GLN A 192 1.06 10.46 1.12
CA GLN A 192 1.75 9.62 2.08
C GLN A 192 2.05 10.40 3.35
N LEU A 193 1.97 9.76 4.52
CA LEU A 193 2.40 10.34 5.79
C LEU A 193 3.91 10.60 5.78
N VAL A 194 4.32 11.87 5.91
CA VAL A 194 5.74 12.27 5.90
C VAL A 194 6.23 12.82 7.26
N LYS A 195 5.36 12.77 8.28
CA LYS A 195 5.66 13.31 9.62
C LYS A 195 6.86 12.63 10.28
N HIS A 196 7.03 11.34 10.03
CA HIS A 196 8.10 10.51 10.59
C HIS A 196 8.44 9.35 9.63
N ASN A 197 9.58 8.69 9.86
CA ASN A 197 10.09 7.61 9.01
C ASN A 197 9.50 6.21 9.28
N ARG A 198 8.51 6.09 10.19
CA ARG A 198 7.95 4.79 10.59
C ARG A 198 7.02 4.18 9.53
N GLN A 199 6.47 4.98 8.62
CA GLN A 199 5.56 4.53 7.56
C GLN A 199 6.20 4.59 6.16
N GLY A 200 7.45 4.21 6.06
CA GLY A 200 8.20 4.21 4.82
C GLY A 200 9.25 5.31 4.76
N PHE A 201 10.42 4.96 4.26
CA PHE A 201 11.57 5.86 4.24
C PHE A 201 11.48 6.95 3.17
N ILE A 202 10.76 6.71 2.05
CA ILE A 202 10.73 7.64 0.91
C ILE A 202 10.00 8.93 1.25
N GLY A 203 8.84 8.84 1.91
CA GLY A 203 8.12 10.02 2.37
C GLY A 203 8.98 10.88 3.30
N TRP A 204 9.74 10.23 4.19
CA TRP A 204 10.69 10.89 5.07
C TRP A 204 11.85 11.55 4.29
N PHE A 205 12.40 10.88 3.28
CA PHE A 205 13.45 11.45 2.43
C PHE A 205 12.95 12.67 1.66
N ILE A 206 11.74 12.61 1.08
CA ILE A 206 11.10 13.74 0.39
C ILE A 206 10.99 14.94 1.33
N ARG A 207 10.45 14.76 2.53
CA ARG A 207 10.34 15.82 3.53
C ARG A 207 11.71 16.38 3.90
N THR A 208 12.67 15.50 4.19
CA THR A 208 14.02 15.89 4.60
C THR A 208 14.71 16.76 3.54
N ALA A 209 14.56 16.40 2.25
CA ALA A 209 15.10 17.18 1.15
C ALA A 209 14.41 18.54 1.02
N ILE A 210 13.06 18.59 1.05
CA ILE A 210 12.29 19.84 0.97
C ILE A 210 12.63 20.81 2.11
N GLU A 211 12.85 20.28 3.32
CA GLU A 211 13.26 21.08 4.50
C GLU A 211 14.77 21.45 4.48
N ASN A 212 15.48 21.17 3.41
CA ASN A 212 16.92 21.40 3.25
C ASN A 212 17.79 20.74 4.35
N LYS A 213 17.37 19.54 4.79
CA LYS A 213 18.04 18.75 5.83
C LYS A 213 18.88 17.62 5.22
N THR A 214 19.63 16.90 6.06
CA THR A 214 20.47 15.78 5.65
C THR A 214 19.66 14.47 5.61
N ILE A 215 19.64 13.81 4.47
CA ILE A 215 19.18 12.43 4.33
C ILE A 215 20.29 11.51 4.81
N GLN A 216 20.06 10.80 5.90
CA GLN A 216 21.00 9.81 6.43
C GLN A 216 20.73 8.43 5.86
N LEU A 217 21.75 7.82 5.26
CA LEU A 217 21.75 6.46 4.75
C LEU A 217 22.59 5.58 5.66
N TYR A 218 22.05 4.44 6.07
CA TYR A 218 22.81 3.49 6.87
C TYR A 218 23.73 2.63 6.00
N GLY A 219 24.99 2.51 6.38
CA GLY A 219 26.03 1.87 5.60
C GLY A 219 26.48 2.75 4.42
N ASP A 220 26.75 2.13 3.29
CA ASP A 220 27.17 2.81 2.05
C ASP A 220 26.00 3.22 1.12
N GLY A 221 24.77 2.86 1.48
CA GLY A 221 23.58 3.13 0.69
C GLY A 221 23.44 2.29 -0.57
N SER A 222 24.22 1.20 -0.72
CA SER A 222 24.18 0.31 -1.90
C SER A 222 22.95 -0.61 -1.98
N GLN A 223 22.16 -0.69 -0.91
CA GLN A 223 20.97 -1.55 -0.88
C GLN A 223 19.98 -1.16 -1.99
N LEU A 224 19.60 -2.13 -2.81
CA LEU A 224 18.64 -1.92 -3.90
C LEU A 224 17.19 -1.98 -3.39
N ARG A 225 16.37 -1.11 -3.95
CA ARG A 225 14.90 -1.10 -3.78
C ARG A 225 14.25 -0.86 -5.13
N ASP A 226 13.09 -1.46 -5.32
CA ASP A 226 12.16 -1.05 -6.36
C ASP A 226 11.08 -0.14 -5.77
N LEU A 227 10.64 0.81 -6.58
CA LEU A 227 9.72 1.85 -6.17
C LEU A 227 8.56 1.93 -7.13
N VAL A 228 7.35 1.95 -6.58
CA VAL A 228 6.10 2.06 -7.32
C VAL A 228 5.46 3.41 -7.04
N TYR A 229 5.21 4.19 -8.09
CA TYR A 229 4.44 5.41 -7.90
C TYR A 229 2.98 5.07 -7.57
N VAL A 230 2.35 5.88 -6.72
CA VAL A 230 1.04 5.56 -6.14
C VAL A 230 -0.07 5.39 -7.20
N ASP A 231 0.02 6.10 -8.32
CA ASP A 231 -0.95 5.95 -9.42
C ASP A 231 -0.84 4.56 -10.08
N ASP A 232 0.40 4.03 -10.24
CA ASP A 232 0.62 2.68 -10.76
C ASP A 232 0.14 1.61 -9.75
N ALA A 233 0.31 1.87 -8.44
CA ALA A 233 -0.26 1.00 -7.42
C ALA A 233 -1.79 1.01 -7.46
N ALA A 234 -2.42 2.18 -7.59
CA ALA A 234 -3.88 2.29 -7.76
C ALA A 234 -4.37 1.55 -9.02
N ASP A 235 -3.66 1.66 -10.14
CA ASP A 235 -3.96 0.93 -11.38
C ASP A 235 -3.88 -0.60 -11.17
N ALA A 236 -2.89 -1.09 -10.41
CA ALA A 236 -2.80 -2.51 -10.05
C ALA A 236 -4.03 -2.99 -9.29
N PHE A 237 -4.50 -2.22 -8.29
CA PHE A 237 -5.73 -2.52 -7.55
C PHE A 237 -6.95 -2.53 -8.46
N LEU A 238 -7.11 -1.54 -9.33
CA LEU A 238 -8.24 -1.46 -10.25
C LEU A 238 -8.27 -2.65 -11.22
N ARG A 239 -7.14 -3.04 -11.79
CA ARG A 239 -7.06 -4.20 -12.68
C ARG A 239 -7.36 -5.50 -11.97
N ALA A 240 -6.80 -5.71 -10.78
CA ALA A 240 -7.05 -6.90 -9.97
C ALA A 240 -8.53 -6.99 -9.54
N GLY A 241 -9.15 -5.86 -9.17
CA GLY A 241 -10.57 -5.80 -8.81
C GLY A 241 -11.52 -6.10 -9.97
N ALA A 242 -11.14 -5.74 -11.20
CA ALA A 242 -11.94 -5.97 -12.40
C ALA A 242 -11.68 -7.34 -13.07
N SER A 243 -10.70 -8.14 -12.61
CA SER A 243 -10.30 -9.39 -13.24
C SER A 243 -10.63 -10.60 -12.38
N ASP A 244 -11.42 -11.54 -12.93
CA ASP A 244 -11.67 -12.82 -12.26
C ASP A 244 -10.45 -13.75 -12.30
N ALA A 245 -9.52 -13.55 -13.24
CA ALA A 245 -8.24 -14.27 -13.28
C ALA A 245 -7.35 -14.02 -12.05
N CYS A 246 -7.68 -12.99 -11.25
CA CYS A 246 -6.97 -12.71 -10.01
C CYS A 246 -7.55 -13.46 -8.80
N ASN A 247 -8.70 -14.10 -8.89
CA ASN A 247 -9.34 -14.77 -7.75
C ASN A 247 -8.49 -15.94 -7.24
N GLY A 248 -8.26 -15.98 -5.92
CA GLY A 248 -7.46 -17.02 -5.28
C GLY A 248 -5.95 -16.85 -5.44
N GLU A 249 -5.49 -15.74 -6.03
CA GLU A 249 -4.11 -15.54 -6.40
C GLU A 249 -3.42 -14.42 -5.59
N VAL A 250 -2.10 -14.52 -5.55
CA VAL A 250 -1.21 -13.50 -4.98
C VAL A 250 -0.34 -12.94 -6.09
N PHE A 251 -0.13 -11.63 -6.08
CA PHE A 251 0.69 -10.94 -7.07
C PHE A 251 1.65 -9.95 -6.43
N ASN A 252 2.87 -9.91 -6.91
CA ASN A 252 3.80 -8.83 -6.62
C ASN A 252 3.45 -7.56 -7.41
N VAL A 253 3.60 -6.41 -6.77
CA VAL A 253 3.48 -5.09 -7.39
C VAL A 253 4.78 -4.35 -7.13
N GLY A 254 5.70 -4.43 -8.08
CA GLY A 254 7.05 -3.85 -8.03
C GLY A 254 7.25 -2.75 -9.06
N GLY A 255 8.28 -1.91 -8.85
CA GLY A 255 8.69 -0.86 -9.77
C GLY A 255 9.35 -1.38 -11.05
N ALA A 256 9.54 -0.50 -12.03
CA ALA A 256 10.11 -0.84 -13.34
C ALA A 256 11.57 -1.33 -13.26
N ALA A 257 12.36 -0.77 -12.34
CA ALA A 257 13.76 -1.13 -12.15
C ALA A 257 14.20 -0.86 -10.70
N PRO A 258 15.14 -1.66 -10.16
CA PRO A 258 15.74 -1.38 -8.86
C PRO A 258 16.70 -0.18 -8.92
N ILE A 259 16.77 0.55 -7.81
CA ILE A 259 17.71 1.66 -7.61
C ILE A 259 18.39 1.52 -6.23
N SER A 260 19.65 1.96 -6.11
CA SER A 260 20.29 2.02 -4.80
C SER A 260 19.72 3.14 -3.95
N LEU A 261 19.74 2.99 -2.61
CA LEU A 261 19.30 4.07 -1.71
C LEU A 261 20.14 5.34 -1.89
N LYS A 262 21.42 5.19 -2.25
CA LYS A 262 22.34 6.30 -2.52
C LYS A 262 21.91 7.08 -3.77
N ASP A 263 21.66 6.39 -4.89
CA ASP A 263 21.25 7.03 -6.14
C ASP A 263 19.85 7.63 -6.00
N LEU A 264 18.94 6.95 -5.31
CA LEU A 264 17.61 7.49 -4.99
C LEU A 264 17.70 8.80 -4.21
N ALA A 265 18.51 8.85 -3.14
CA ALA A 265 18.66 10.03 -2.32
C ALA A 265 19.34 11.18 -3.09
N ALA A 266 20.34 10.87 -3.94
CA ALA A 266 20.99 11.85 -4.80
C ALA A 266 20.01 12.45 -5.82
N THR A 267 19.24 11.60 -6.53
CA THR A 267 18.19 12.03 -7.47
C THR A 267 17.15 12.93 -6.77
N LEU A 268 16.75 12.56 -5.56
CA LEU A 268 15.76 13.33 -4.82
C LEU A 268 16.30 14.71 -4.40
N VAL A 269 17.53 14.79 -3.92
CA VAL A 269 18.20 16.08 -3.58
C VAL A 269 18.32 16.97 -4.83
N GLU A 270 18.66 16.40 -5.98
CA GLU A 270 18.71 17.12 -7.25
C GLU A 270 17.33 17.67 -7.64
N ILE A 271 16.29 16.84 -7.63
CA ILE A 271 14.90 17.24 -7.95
C ILE A 271 14.39 18.29 -6.95
N ALA A 272 14.68 18.12 -5.68
CA ALA A 272 14.30 19.08 -4.66
C ALA A 272 15.13 20.37 -4.72
N GLY A 273 16.29 20.39 -5.40
CA GLY A 273 17.21 21.53 -5.38
C GLY A 273 17.65 21.94 -3.97
N ALA A 274 17.54 21.04 -3.00
CA ALA A 274 17.78 21.29 -1.58
C ALA A 274 18.08 19.99 -0.83
N GLY A 275 18.71 20.07 0.34
CA GLY A 275 19.12 18.93 1.13
C GLY A 275 20.51 18.41 0.77
N ARG A 276 20.95 17.39 1.49
CA ARG A 276 22.21 16.69 1.26
C ARG A 276 22.09 15.22 1.70
N VAL A 277 23.01 14.39 1.23
CA VAL A 277 23.06 12.96 1.55
C VAL A 277 24.32 12.69 2.37
N GLU A 278 24.18 11.88 3.43
CA GLU A 278 25.27 11.43 4.28
C GLU A 278 25.12 9.94 4.58
N CYS A 279 26.22 9.19 4.41
CA CYS A 279 26.29 7.81 4.84
C CYS A 279 26.75 7.74 6.30
N VAL A 280 26.01 7.01 7.14
CA VAL A 280 26.27 6.85 8.57
C VAL A 280 26.37 5.37 8.94
N ALA A 281 27.04 5.07 10.06
CA ALA A 281 27.12 3.70 10.54
C ALA A 281 25.73 3.14 10.87
N TRP A 282 25.53 1.83 10.65
CA TRP A 282 24.32 1.14 11.01
C TRP A 282 24.10 1.14 12.53
N PRO A 283 22.95 1.62 13.03
CA PRO A 283 22.52 1.30 14.39
C PRO A 283 22.31 -0.21 14.53
N ALA A 284 22.72 -0.80 15.65
CA ALA A 284 22.72 -2.24 15.84
C ALA A 284 21.31 -2.86 15.75
N ASP A 285 20.32 -2.19 16.34
CA ASP A 285 18.91 -2.57 16.31
C ASP A 285 18.33 -2.58 14.90
N LYS A 286 18.70 -1.61 14.07
CA LYS A 286 18.23 -1.49 12.69
C LYS A 286 18.92 -2.47 11.75
N LYS A 287 20.22 -2.76 12.00
CA LYS A 287 20.95 -3.77 11.24
C LYS A 287 20.40 -5.18 11.45
N ALA A 288 19.89 -5.49 12.63
CA ALA A 288 19.34 -6.81 12.96
C ALA A 288 18.11 -7.17 12.11
N ILE A 289 17.29 -6.19 11.73
CA ILE A 289 16.08 -6.37 10.92
C ILE A 289 16.27 -6.00 9.43
N ASP A 290 17.49 -5.61 9.02
CA ASP A 290 17.76 -5.28 7.62
C ASP A 290 17.68 -6.53 6.73
N ILE A 291 16.96 -6.40 5.63
CA ILE A 291 16.75 -7.48 4.66
C ILE A 291 17.73 -7.44 3.48
N GLY A 292 18.66 -6.48 3.46
CA GLY A 292 19.55 -6.27 2.31
C GLY A 292 18.82 -5.68 1.10
N SER A 293 19.23 -6.04 -0.11
CA SER A 293 18.57 -5.62 -1.35
C SER A 293 17.25 -6.38 -1.55
N PHE A 294 16.25 -5.66 -2.09
CA PHE A 294 14.95 -6.25 -2.45
C PHE A 294 14.38 -5.55 -3.69
N TYR A 295 13.95 -6.34 -4.67
CA TYR A 295 13.08 -5.92 -5.77
C TYR A 295 12.27 -7.13 -6.27
N ALA A 296 11.04 -6.87 -6.71
CA ALA A 296 10.09 -7.92 -7.04
C ALA A 296 10.01 -8.21 -8.54
N ASP A 297 9.63 -9.43 -8.87
CA ASP A 297 9.15 -9.81 -10.20
C ASP A 297 7.63 -9.65 -10.24
N SER A 298 7.12 -8.78 -11.11
CA SER A 298 5.70 -8.52 -11.31
C SER A 298 5.14 -9.17 -12.59
N THR A 299 5.87 -10.08 -13.21
CA THR A 299 5.49 -10.74 -14.47
C THR A 299 4.15 -11.47 -14.35
N LYS A 300 3.85 -12.07 -13.19
CA LYS A 300 2.59 -12.76 -12.94
C LYS A 300 1.39 -11.81 -13.02
N LEU A 301 1.49 -10.62 -12.41
CA LEU A 301 0.43 -9.61 -12.48
C LEU A 301 0.28 -9.07 -13.92
N ALA A 302 1.39 -8.83 -14.60
CA ALA A 302 1.39 -8.42 -16.00
C ALA A 302 0.67 -9.43 -16.89
N ALA A 303 0.94 -10.71 -16.73
CA ALA A 303 0.29 -11.79 -17.49
C ALA A 303 -1.22 -11.87 -17.22
N ALA A 304 -1.64 -11.73 -15.95
CA ALA A 304 -3.05 -11.85 -15.56
C ALA A 304 -3.90 -10.63 -15.94
N THR A 305 -3.30 -9.42 -15.99
CA THR A 305 -4.07 -8.17 -16.07
C THR A 305 -3.57 -7.18 -17.12
N GLY A 306 -2.41 -7.42 -17.72
CA GLY A 306 -1.73 -6.46 -18.59
C GLY A 306 -1.18 -5.24 -17.82
N TRP A 307 -1.02 -5.34 -16.48
CA TRP A 307 -0.43 -4.28 -15.67
C TRP A 307 1.07 -4.15 -15.89
N ALA A 308 1.54 -2.92 -15.95
CA ALA A 308 2.96 -2.57 -15.86
C ALA A 308 3.10 -1.18 -15.25
N PRO A 309 4.15 -0.91 -14.46
CA PRO A 309 4.41 0.43 -13.96
C PRO A 309 4.67 1.39 -15.14
N SER A 310 4.04 2.54 -15.14
CA SER A 310 4.04 3.50 -16.24
C SER A 310 4.72 4.83 -15.91
N VAL A 311 4.80 5.17 -14.61
CA VAL A 311 5.39 6.42 -14.15
C VAL A 311 6.87 6.20 -13.88
N SER A 312 7.73 6.99 -14.56
CA SER A 312 9.17 6.94 -14.30
C SER A 312 9.49 7.40 -12.87
N LEU A 313 10.55 6.85 -12.26
CA LEU A 313 10.95 7.26 -10.92
C LEU A 313 11.23 8.76 -10.80
N PRO A 314 11.97 9.41 -11.72
CA PRO A 314 12.19 10.87 -11.65
C PRO A 314 10.89 11.67 -11.74
N ASP A 315 9.92 11.26 -12.58
CA ASP A 315 8.65 11.96 -12.69
C ASP A 315 7.80 11.78 -11.43
N GLY A 316 7.73 10.58 -10.89
CA GLY A 316 7.04 10.31 -9.63
C GLY A 316 7.63 11.12 -8.46
N LEU A 317 8.95 11.18 -8.35
CA LEU A 317 9.65 11.99 -7.32
C LEU A 317 9.36 13.49 -7.51
N ARG A 318 9.37 14.00 -8.74
CA ARG A 318 9.06 15.41 -9.02
C ARG A 318 7.63 15.75 -8.61
N ARG A 319 6.65 14.96 -9.00
CA ARG A 319 5.24 15.13 -8.61
C ARG A 319 5.06 15.09 -7.09
N ALA A 320 5.76 14.18 -6.40
CA ALA A 320 5.70 14.09 -4.94
C ALA A 320 6.33 15.31 -4.25
N VAL A 321 7.50 15.77 -4.72
CA VAL A 321 8.17 16.97 -4.19
C VAL A 321 7.29 18.22 -4.40
N GLU A 322 6.72 18.41 -5.59
CA GLU A 322 5.80 19.52 -5.88
C GLU A 322 4.57 19.50 -4.96
N PHE A 323 3.95 18.32 -4.81
CA PHE A 323 2.80 18.16 -3.92
C PHE A 323 3.11 18.55 -2.48
N TYR A 324 4.22 18.05 -1.91
CA TYR A 324 4.55 18.34 -0.51
C TYR A 324 5.08 19.78 -0.31
N ARG A 325 5.68 20.41 -1.30
CA ARG A 325 6.00 21.85 -1.22
C ARG A 325 4.77 22.72 -1.03
N ALA A 326 3.68 22.37 -1.71
CA ALA A 326 2.42 23.10 -1.62
C ALA A 326 1.61 22.76 -0.37
N ASN A 327 1.74 21.52 0.15
CA ASN A 327 0.78 20.96 1.11
C ASN A 327 1.42 20.44 2.41
N LEU A 328 2.71 20.65 2.63
CA LEU A 328 3.45 20.09 3.77
C LEU A 328 2.77 20.31 5.14
N PRO A 329 2.19 21.48 5.45
CA PRO A 329 1.54 21.71 6.74
C PRO A 329 0.41 20.73 7.08
N HIS A 330 -0.26 20.17 6.08
CA HIS A 330 -1.32 19.18 6.26
C HIS A 330 -0.83 17.77 6.61
N TYR A 331 0.49 17.53 6.54
CA TYR A 331 1.15 16.22 6.72
C TYR A 331 2.16 16.18 7.87
N LEU A 332 2.20 17.22 8.71
CA LEU A 332 3.11 17.35 9.87
C LEU A 332 2.46 17.01 11.21
#